data_18c5e1b34d204bd2eb78b27ebf949cab
#
_entry.id   18c5e1b34d204bd2eb78b27ebf949cab
#
_cell.length_a   1.000
_cell.length_b   1.000
_cell.length_c   1.000
_cell.angle_alpha   90.00
_cell.angle_beta   90.00
_cell.angle_gamma   90.00
#
_symmetry.space_group_name_H-M   'P 1'
#
loop_
_entity.id
_entity.type
_entity.pdbx_description
1 polymer ?
#
loop_
_entity_poly.entity_id
_entity_poly.type
_entity_poly.pdbx_seq_one_letter_code
_entity_poly.pdbx_strand_id
1 'polypeptide(L)'
;MTAVVRPAVDADVARIAAICSSGYRDAYRELLPDGYIERSVVEFYSRERVAKEIAPAPPGWFGYQVVEEDGLVLGVAGGGMTGPAAGELSRVYLDAAVREGELGTLLLDRVTEQIGAAGGTELWVSVFLGDRAGIGFYRARGFQPVETVRAALSRVDDHISSLRMCRRLE
;
A
#
# COMPACT_ATOMS: atom_id res chain seq x y z
N MET A 1 12.93 17.83 12.55
CA MET A 1 13.37 16.47 12.26
C MET A 1 12.80 16.03 10.95
N THR A 2 13.64 15.53 10.10
CA THR A 2 13.29 15.30 8.71
C THR A 2 12.98 13.82 8.47
N ALA A 3 11.83 13.54 7.87
CA ALA A 3 11.49 12.23 7.40
C ALA A 3 12.26 11.93 6.10
N VAL A 4 12.79 10.73 6.01
CA VAL A 4 13.53 10.27 4.84
C VAL A 4 12.85 9.04 4.27
N VAL A 5 12.57 9.05 2.96
CA VAL A 5 12.06 7.89 2.24
C VAL A 5 13.24 7.19 1.56
N ARG A 6 13.33 5.88 1.74
CA ARG A 6 14.40 5.08 1.15
C ARG A 6 13.90 3.68 0.80
N PRO A 7 14.61 2.96 -0.09
CA PRO A 7 14.32 1.54 -0.29
C PRO A 7 14.53 0.74 1.00
N ALA A 8 13.69 -0.27 1.21
CA ALA A 8 13.83 -1.17 2.34
C ALA A 8 15.04 -2.10 2.16
N VAL A 9 15.63 -2.50 3.25
CA VAL A 9 16.73 -3.48 3.30
C VAL A 9 16.33 -4.65 4.20
N ASP A 10 17.12 -5.73 4.18
CA ASP A 10 16.79 -6.96 4.93
C ASP A 10 16.54 -6.70 6.43
N ALA A 11 17.26 -5.76 7.01
CA ALA A 11 17.06 -5.40 8.42
C ALA A 11 15.68 -4.81 8.72
N ASP A 12 14.95 -4.35 7.72
CA ASP A 12 13.63 -3.77 7.88
C ASP A 12 12.49 -4.80 7.87
N VAL A 13 12.75 -6.06 7.52
CA VAL A 13 11.72 -7.09 7.31
C VAL A 13 10.77 -7.21 8.51
N ALA A 14 11.32 -7.37 9.70
CA ALA A 14 10.48 -7.54 10.90
C ALA A 14 9.60 -6.32 11.15
N ARG A 15 10.14 -5.14 10.97
CA ARG A 15 9.43 -3.87 11.18
C ARG A 15 8.35 -3.67 10.13
N ILE A 16 8.65 -3.96 8.87
CA ILE A 16 7.67 -3.89 7.77
C ILE A 16 6.51 -4.85 8.05
N ALA A 17 6.80 -6.10 8.37
CA ALA A 17 5.77 -7.09 8.67
C ALA A 17 4.88 -6.63 9.84
N ALA A 18 5.47 -6.05 10.88
CA ALA A 18 4.73 -5.56 12.04
C ALA A 18 3.83 -4.37 11.68
N ILE A 19 4.35 -3.38 10.96
CA ILE A 19 3.59 -2.19 10.55
C ILE A 19 2.42 -2.59 9.65
N CYS A 20 2.68 -3.41 8.64
CA CYS A 20 1.66 -3.82 7.68
C CYS A 20 0.59 -4.69 8.34
N SER A 21 0.98 -5.64 9.18
CA SER A 21 0.03 -6.54 9.86
C SER A 21 -0.85 -5.77 10.84
N SER A 22 -0.25 -4.95 11.69
CA SER A 22 -1.00 -4.13 12.65
C SER A 22 -1.86 -3.10 11.93
N GLY A 23 -1.32 -2.45 10.91
CA GLY A 23 -2.05 -1.45 10.14
C GLY A 23 -3.26 -2.04 9.44
N TYR A 24 -3.11 -3.22 8.86
CA TYR A 24 -4.21 -3.92 8.19
C TYR A 24 -5.30 -4.29 9.19
N ARG A 25 -4.93 -4.90 10.32
CA ARG A 25 -5.89 -5.29 11.36
C ARG A 25 -6.63 -4.08 11.93
N ASP A 26 -5.91 -3.01 12.24
CA ASP A 26 -6.51 -1.82 12.85
C ASP A 26 -7.41 -1.08 11.86
N ALA A 27 -7.01 -0.96 10.60
CA ALA A 27 -7.80 -0.25 9.60
C ALA A 27 -9.11 -0.96 9.26
N TYR A 28 -9.13 -2.29 9.32
CA TYR A 28 -10.25 -3.06 8.76
C TYR A 28 -11.02 -3.89 9.78
N ARG A 29 -10.67 -3.78 11.07
CA ARG A 29 -11.30 -4.56 12.16
C ARG A 29 -12.82 -4.50 12.15
N GLU A 30 -13.38 -3.34 11.92
CA GLU A 30 -14.83 -3.12 11.92
C GLU A 30 -15.46 -3.20 10.53
N LEU A 31 -14.64 -3.30 9.50
CA LEU A 31 -15.09 -3.28 8.11
C LEU A 31 -15.16 -4.66 7.48
N LEU A 32 -14.22 -5.54 7.83
CA LEU A 32 -14.06 -6.85 7.19
C LEU A 32 -14.20 -7.99 8.21
N PRO A 33 -14.61 -9.20 7.75
CA PRO A 33 -14.63 -10.37 8.63
C PRO A 33 -13.23 -10.72 9.14
N ASP A 34 -13.15 -11.16 10.40
CA ASP A 34 -11.88 -11.53 11.04
C ASP A 34 -11.12 -12.58 10.25
N GLY A 35 -11.80 -13.58 9.72
CA GLY A 35 -11.18 -14.63 8.94
C GLY A 35 -10.51 -14.09 7.67
N TYR A 36 -11.16 -13.14 7.00
CA TYR A 36 -10.58 -12.49 5.84
C TYR A 36 -9.33 -11.69 6.22
N ILE A 37 -9.42 -10.92 7.30
CA ILE A 37 -8.29 -10.12 7.77
C ILE A 37 -7.08 -11.01 8.05
N GLU A 38 -7.26 -12.11 8.79
CA GLU A 38 -6.14 -13.00 9.15
C GLU A 38 -5.58 -13.74 7.94
N ARG A 39 -6.41 -14.16 7.00
CA ARG A 39 -5.92 -14.75 5.73
C ARG A 39 -5.05 -13.76 4.97
N SER A 40 -5.50 -12.51 4.89
CA SER A 40 -4.77 -11.45 4.16
C SER A 40 -3.44 -11.13 4.83
N VAL A 41 -3.43 -11.04 6.16
CA VAL A 41 -2.19 -10.75 6.91
C VAL A 41 -1.17 -11.87 6.72
N VAL A 42 -1.59 -13.13 6.82
CA VAL A 42 -0.70 -14.28 6.60
C VAL A 42 -0.18 -14.31 5.16
N GLU A 43 -1.07 -14.12 4.19
CA GLU A 43 -0.70 -14.19 2.77
C GLU A 43 0.24 -13.07 2.35
N PHE A 44 -0.02 -11.83 2.79
CA PHE A 44 0.72 -10.67 2.26
C PHE A 44 1.80 -10.14 3.20
N TYR A 45 1.65 -10.32 4.51
CA TYR A 45 2.47 -9.62 5.50
C TYR A 45 3.16 -10.51 6.53
N SER A 46 3.23 -11.81 6.29
CA SER A 46 4.11 -12.67 7.08
C SER A 46 5.57 -12.25 6.86
N ARG A 47 6.43 -12.50 7.83
CA ARG A 47 7.86 -12.19 7.69
C ARG A 47 8.48 -12.88 6.48
N GLU A 48 8.07 -14.12 6.21
CA GLU A 48 8.56 -14.89 5.05
C GLU A 48 8.18 -14.21 3.74
N ARG A 49 6.93 -13.76 3.62
CA ARG A 49 6.46 -13.08 2.42
C ARG A 49 7.16 -11.72 2.26
N VAL A 50 7.25 -10.94 3.32
CA VAL A 50 7.95 -9.65 3.29
C VAL A 50 9.41 -9.83 2.90
N ALA A 51 10.08 -10.83 3.47
CA ALA A 51 11.49 -11.10 3.15
C ALA A 51 11.69 -11.38 1.65
N LYS A 52 10.77 -12.11 1.03
CA LYS A 52 10.83 -12.40 -0.41
C LYS A 52 10.60 -11.15 -1.25
N GLU A 53 9.91 -10.18 -0.73
CA GLU A 53 9.52 -8.96 -1.45
C GLU A 53 10.40 -7.74 -1.12
N ILE A 54 11.45 -7.92 -0.34
CA ILE A 54 12.44 -6.86 -0.11
C ILE A 54 13.16 -6.52 -1.41
N ALA A 55 13.56 -7.54 -2.16
CA ALA A 55 14.21 -7.32 -3.44
C ALA A 55 13.19 -6.93 -4.51
N PRO A 56 13.46 -5.87 -5.29
CA PRO A 56 12.58 -5.53 -6.40
C PRO A 56 12.58 -6.63 -7.47
N ALA A 57 11.47 -6.73 -8.18
CA ALA A 57 11.32 -7.57 -9.38
C ALA A 57 10.65 -6.72 -10.45
N PRO A 58 11.40 -5.72 -11.01
CA PRO A 58 10.83 -4.79 -11.97
C PRO A 58 10.45 -5.47 -13.28
N PRO A 59 9.45 -4.96 -14.01
CA PRO A 59 8.71 -3.76 -13.68
C PRO A 59 7.50 -3.99 -12.75
N GLY A 60 7.11 -5.22 -12.46
CA GLY A 60 5.91 -5.54 -11.71
C GLY A 60 5.97 -5.21 -10.22
N TRP A 61 7.16 -5.14 -9.66
CA TRP A 61 7.37 -4.82 -8.25
C TRP A 61 8.67 -4.04 -8.07
N PHE A 62 8.58 -2.84 -7.50
CA PHE A 62 9.76 -1.98 -7.29
C PHE A 62 10.38 -2.12 -5.89
N GLY A 63 9.90 -3.08 -5.10
CA GLY A 63 10.36 -3.29 -3.74
C GLY A 63 9.63 -2.39 -2.75
N TYR A 64 9.80 -2.70 -1.47
CA TYR A 64 9.26 -1.86 -0.42
C TYR A 64 10.05 -0.56 -0.29
N GLN A 65 9.31 0.54 -0.08
CA GLN A 65 9.87 1.82 0.31
C GLN A 65 9.46 2.08 1.76
N VAL A 66 10.35 2.60 2.56
CA VAL A 66 10.08 2.94 3.94
C VAL A 66 10.32 4.42 4.18
N VAL A 67 9.59 4.99 5.12
CA VAL A 67 9.84 6.35 5.60
C VAL A 67 10.32 6.25 7.04
N GLU A 68 11.44 6.91 7.35
CA GLU A 68 11.99 6.91 8.68
C GLU A 68 12.23 8.32 9.21
N GLU A 69 12.12 8.46 10.51
CA GLU A 69 12.50 9.65 11.26
C GLU A 69 13.37 9.19 12.42
N ASP A 70 14.50 9.84 12.61
CA ASP A 70 15.43 9.52 13.71
C ASP A 70 15.83 8.03 13.77
N GLY A 71 15.98 7.42 12.61
CA GLY A 71 16.38 6.02 12.51
C GLY A 71 15.26 5.01 12.75
N LEU A 72 14.02 5.47 12.99
CA LEU A 72 12.88 4.60 13.21
C LEU A 72 11.97 4.60 11.97
N VAL A 73 11.72 3.43 11.42
CA VAL A 73 10.76 3.26 10.32
C VAL A 73 9.35 3.45 10.83
N LEU A 74 8.62 4.38 10.23
CA LEU A 74 7.27 4.77 10.63
C LEU A 74 6.21 4.50 9.56
N GLY A 75 6.62 4.11 8.37
CA GLY A 75 5.67 3.81 7.31
C GLY A 75 6.31 3.01 6.19
N VAL A 76 5.46 2.38 5.40
CA VAL A 76 5.85 1.44 4.35
C VAL A 76 4.92 1.61 3.15
N ALA A 77 5.48 1.57 1.95
CA ALA A 77 4.69 1.50 0.73
C ALA A 77 5.38 0.65 -0.32
N GLY A 78 4.63 0.22 -1.30
CA GLY A 78 5.18 -0.51 -2.44
C GLY A 78 4.21 -0.58 -3.61
N GLY A 79 4.77 -0.65 -4.79
CA GLY A 79 4.00 -0.75 -6.01
C GLY A 79 4.84 -1.22 -7.19
N GLY A 80 4.26 -1.19 -8.36
CA GLY A 80 4.94 -1.58 -9.61
C GLY A 80 4.04 -1.33 -10.80
N MET A 81 4.56 -1.66 -11.98
CA MET A 81 3.80 -1.56 -13.22
C MET A 81 2.86 -2.76 -13.37
N THR A 82 1.63 -2.49 -13.79
CA THR A 82 0.63 -3.51 -14.08
C THR A 82 0.39 -3.65 -15.58
N GLY A 83 1.01 -2.79 -16.38
CA GLY A 83 0.95 -2.78 -17.83
C GLY A 83 1.94 -1.77 -18.38
N PRO A 84 1.94 -1.52 -19.70
CA PRO A 84 2.94 -0.62 -20.31
C PRO A 84 2.78 0.83 -19.87
N ALA A 85 1.59 1.26 -19.53
CA ALA A 85 1.29 2.65 -19.14
C ALA A 85 0.70 2.78 -17.75
N ALA A 86 0.29 1.68 -17.13
CA ALA A 86 -0.38 1.68 -15.84
C ALA A 86 0.51 1.14 -14.73
N GLY A 87 0.54 1.82 -13.60
CA GLY A 87 1.15 1.32 -12.39
C GLY A 87 0.15 1.26 -11.25
N GLU A 88 0.52 0.60 -10.19
CA GLU A 88 -0.32 0.45 -9.02
C GLU A 88 0.47 0.67 -7.73
N LEU A 89 -0.11 1.45 -6.82
CA LEU A 89 0.29 1.47 -5.42
C LEU A 89 -0.49 0.35 -4.73
N SER A 90 0.19 -0.75 -4.39
CA SER A 90 -0.49 -1.93 -3.85
C SER A 90 -0.50 -1.97 -2.33
N ARG A 91 0.41 -1.27 -1.67
CA ARG A 91 0.53 -1.30 -0.21
C ARG A 91 0.97 0.04 0.32
N VAL A 92 0.28 0.53 1.35
CA VAL A 92 0.71 1.70 2.13
C VAL A 92 0.15 1.58 3.54
N TYR A 93 1.04 1.59 4.52
CA TYR A 93 0.68 1.51 5.94
C TYR A 93 1.61 2.39 6.76
N LEU A 94 1.06 2.99 7.81
CA LEU A 94 1.81 3.78 8.77
C LEU A 94 1.76 3.11 10.14
N ASP A 95 2.79 3.35 10.95
CA ASP A 95 2.79 2.93 12.34
C ASP A 95 1.61 3.58 13.08
N ALA A 96 0.99 2.83 13.99
CA ALA A 96 -0.18 3.31 14.73
C ALA A 96 0.11 4.56 15.57
N ALA A 97 1.36 4.79 15.94
CA ALA A 97 1.76 5.98 16.68
C ALA A 97 1.80 7.25 15.81
N VAL A 98 1.83 7.08 14.48
CA VAL A 98 1.81 8.19 13.54
C VAL A 98 0.36 8.65 13.38
N ARG A 99 0.14 9.89 13.68
CA ARG A 99 -1.16 10.51 13.46
C ARG A 99 -1.20 11.09 12.05
N GLU A 100 -2.15 11.93 11.77
CA GLU A 100 -2.25 12.64 10.51
C GLU A 100 -0.94 13.33 10.16
N GLY A 101 -0.64 13.43 8.89
CA GLY A 101 0.51 14.16 8.45
C GLY A 101 1.03 13.74 7.09
N GLU A 102 2.26 14.14 6.82
CA GLU A 102 2.87 14.07 5.51
C GLU A 102 3.46 12.72 5.14
N LEU A 103 3.61 11.78 6.10
CA LEU A 103 4.32 10.54 5.84
C LEU A 103 3.65 9.68 4.76
N GLY A 104 2.32 9.59 4.81
CA GLY A 104 1.56 8.88 3.77
C GLY A 104 1.72 9.52 2.40
N THR A 105 1.75 10.84 2.35
CA THR A 105 1.95 11.59 1.10
C THR A 105 3.36 11.40 0.57
N LEU A 106 4.37 11.42 1.43
CA LEU A 106 5.76 11.15 1.02
C LEU A 106 5.92 9.77 0.40
N LEU A 107 5.27 8.77 0.99
CA LEU A 107 5.29 7.40 0.46
C LEU A 107 4.57 7.30 -0.88
N LEU A 108 3.39 7.91 -0.99
CA LEU A 108 2.64 7.96 -2.25
C LEU A 108 3.45 8.65 -3.34
N ASP A 109 4.08 9.77 -3.02
CA ASP A 109 4.91 10.51 -3.98
C ASP A 109 6.08 9.66 -4.46
N ARG A 110 6.70 8.89 -3.57
CA ARG A 110 7.81 8.01 -3.94
C ARG A 110 7.37 6.94 -4.93
N VAL A 111 6.26 6.27 -4.67
CA VAL A 111 5.74 5.26 -5.62
C VAL A 111 5.33 5.92 -6.93
N THR A 112 4.73 7.10 -6.86
CA THR A 112 4.38 7.88 -8.06
C THR A 112 5.62 8.16 -8.93
N GLU A 113 6.72 8.56 -8.31
CA GLU A 113 7.99 8.80 -9.03
C GLU A 113 8.51 7.52 -9.70
N GLN A 114 8.43 6.39 -8.99
CA GLN A 114 8.88 5.11 -9.54
C GLN A 114 8.05 4.71 -10.76
N ILE A 115 6.74 4.86 -10.69
CA ILE A 115 5.83 4.54 -11.79
C ILE A 115 6.11 5.47 -12.98
N GLY A 116 6.24 6.77 -12.75
CA GLY A 116 6.54 7.75 -13.80
C GLY A 116 7.88 7.48 -14.46
N ALA A 117 8.91 7.16 -13.69
CA ALA A 117 10.23 6.82 -14.21
C ALA A 117 10.23 5.57 -15.08
N ALA A 118 9.30 4.65 -14.83
CA ALA A 118 9.12 3.42 -15.62
C ALA A 118 8.22 3.63 -16.85
N GLY A 119 7.80 4.87 -17.13
CA GLY A 119 6.95 5.20 -18.27
C GLY A 119 5.45 5.14 -17.99
N GLY A 120 5.04 4.99 -16.73
CA GLY A 120 3.64 4.98 -16.36
C GLY A 120 3.00 6.35 -16.53
N THR A 121 1.80 6.36 -17.11
CA THR A 121 1.00 7.57 -17.31
C THR A 121 -0.24 7.58 -16.42
N GLU A 122 -0.50 6.51 -15.74
CA GLU A 122 -1.60 6.43 -14.78
C GLU A 122 -1.22 5.57 -13.57
N LEU A 123 -1.73 5.98 -12.42
CA LEU A 123 -1.51 5.29 -11.15
C LEU A 123 -2.84 4.83 -10.59
N TRP A 124 -2.91 3.56 -10.25
CA TRP A 124 -4.10 2.91 -9.73
C TRP A 124 -3.93 2.53 -8.26
N VAL A 125 -5.05 2.51 -7.55
CA VAL A 125 -5.14 1.99 -6.18
C VAL A 125 -6.42 1.19 -6.04
N SER A 126 -6.43 0.21 -5.14
CA SER A 126 -7.64 -0.49 -4.71
C SER A 126 -7.94 -0.13 -3.27
N VAL A 127 -9.16 0.25 -2.98
CA VAL A 127 -9.61 0.61 -1.63
C VAL A 127 -10.86 -0.19 -1.33
N PHE A 128 -10.96 -0.82 -0.16
CA PHE A 128 -12.17 -1.56 0.19
C PHE A 128 -13.39 -0.64 0.19
N LEU A 129 -14.50 -1.13 -0.35
CA LEU A 129 -15.77 -0.41 -0.24
C LEU A 129 -16.12 -0.24 1.24
N GLY A 130 -16.50 0.98 1.61
CA GLY A 130 -16.78 1.31 3.00
C GLY A 130 -15.60 1.92 3.76
N ASP A 131 -14.40 1.81 3.23
CA ASP A 131 -13.23 2.48 3.81
C ASP A 131 -13.21 3.96 3.43
N ARG A 132 -14.00 4.74 4.16
CA ARG A 132 -14.17 6.17 3.87
C ARG A 132 -12.88 6.96 4.03
N ALA A 133 -12.08 6.62 5.01
CA ALA A 133 -10.81 7.31 5.25
C ALA A 133 -9.84 7.09 4.10
N GLY A 134 -9.72 5.84 3.62
CA GLY A 134 -8.86 5.52 2.47
C GLY A 134 -9.34 6.19 1.19
N ILE A 135 -10.64 6.10 0.91
CA ILE A 135 -11.23 6.74 -0.28
C ILE A 135 -11.00 8.26 -0.23
N GLY A 136 -11.23 8.88 0.92
CA GLY A 136 -11.02 10.32 1.11
C GLY A 136 -9.56 10.72 0.92
N PHE A 137 -8.64 9.91 1.44
CA PHE A 137 -7.19 10.15 1.27
C PHE A 137 -6.81 10.23 -0.21
N TYR A 138 -7.26 9.27 -1.00
CA TYR A 138 -6.93 9.23 -2.43
C TYR A 138 -7.68 10.30 -3.23
N ARG A 139 -8.95 10.54 -2.92
CA ARG A 139 -9.70 11.63 -3.59
C ARG A 139 -9.05 12.98 -3.40
N ALA A 140 -8.60 13.27 -2.18
CA ALA A 140 -7.92 14.54 -1.88
C ALA A 140 -6.63 14.71 -2.68
N ARG A 141 -6.08 13.62 -3.20
CA ARG A 141 -4.84 13.59 -3.98
C ARG A 141 -5.05 13.37 -5.47
N GLY A 142 -6.27 13.57 -5.95
CA GLY A 142 -6.58 13.59 -7.37
C GLY A 142 -7.01 12.26 -7.97
N PHE A 143 -7.19 11.22 -7.16
CA PHE A 143 -7.69 9.94 -7.65
C PHE A 143 -9.20 10.00 -7.85
N GLN A 144 -9.68 9.38 -8.92
CA GLN A 144 -11.09 9.29 -9.25
C GLN A 144 -11.54 7.83 -9.23
N PRO A 145 -12.75 7.54 -8.74
CA PRO A 145 -13.27 6.17 -8.78
C PRO A 145 -13.57 5.75 -10.22
N VAL A 146 -13.24 4.51 -10.54
CA VAL A 146 -13.42 3.96 -11.90
C VAL A 146 -14.38 2.79 -11.90
N GLU A 147 -14.15 1.78 -11.06
CA GLU A 147 -14.97 0.57 -11.04
C GLU A 147 -14.88 -0.13 -9.68
N THR A 148 -15.82 -1.02 -9.44
CA THR A 148 -15.84 -1.89 -8.27
C THR A 148 -15.52 -3.31 -8.72
N VAL A 149 -14.59 -3.97 -8.02
CA VAL A 149 -14.17 -5.35 -8.32
C VAL A 149 -14.21 -6.19 -7.04
N ARG A 150 -14.20 -7.52 -7.19
CA ARG A 150 -14.04 -8.42 -6.05
C ARG A 150 -12.65 -8.21 -5.46
N ALA A 151 -12.58 -8.10 -4.13
CA ALA A 151 -11.31 -7.94 -3.44
C ALA A 151 -10.46 -9.21 -3.54
N ALA A 152 -9.14 -9.04 -3.53
CA ALA A 152 -8.20 -10.15 -3.49
C ALA A 152 -8.51 -11.04 -2.27
N LEU A 153 -8.37 -12.37 -2.41
CA LEU A 153 -8.68 -13.37 -1.38
C LEU A 153 -10.14 -13.40 -0.92
N SER A 154 -11.05 -12.62 -1.53
CA SER A 154 -12.47 -12.71 -1.23
C SER A 154 -13.03 -14.01 -1.78
N ARG A 155 -13.63 -14.81 -0.89
CA ARG A 155 -14.36 -16.02 -1.28
C ARG A 155 -15.76 -15.62 -1.75
N VAL A 156 -16.41 -16.52 -2.47
CA VAL A 156 -17.77 -16.26 -3.00
C VAL A 156 -18.72 -15.78 -1.91
N ASP A 157 -18.63 -16.34 -0.72
CA ASP A 157 -19.52 -16.02 0.42
C ASP A 157 -19.08 -14.80 1.22
N ASP A 158 -17.87 -14.29 1.01
CA ASP A 158 -17.36 -13.14 1.76
C ASP A 158 -17.98 -11.81 1.31
N HIS A 159 -18.36 -11.73 0.05
CA HIS A 159 -18.96 -10.51 -0.56
C HIS A 159 -18.13 -9.24 -0.34
N ILE A 160 -16.82 -9.37 -0.42
CA ILE A 160 -15.89 -8.25 -0.22
C ILE A 160 -15.51 -7.65 -1.56
N SER A 161 -15.68 -6.35 -1.69
CA SER A 161 -15.40 -5.62 -2.91
C SER A 161 -14.45 -4.46 -2.66
N SER A 162 -13.69 -4.12 -3.68
CA SER A 162 -12.78 -2.98 -3.69
C SER A 162 -13.21 -1.98 -4.76
N LEU A 163 -13.02 -0.71 -4.44
CA LEU A 163 -13.16 0.38 -5.38
C LEU A 163 -11.80 0.60 -6.06
N ARG A 164 -11.77 0.52 -7.37
CA ARG A 164 -10.58 0.85 -8.16
C ARG A 164 -10.58 2.34 -8.43
N MET A 165 -9.51 3.02 -8.10
CA MET A 165 -9.35 4.45 -8.31
C MET A 165 -8.10 4.71 -9.13
N CYS A 166 -8.12 5.78 -9.91
CA CYS A 166 -7.03 6.11 -10.82
C CYS A 166 -6.72 7.61 -10.82
N ARG A 167 -5.46 7.93 -10.97
CA ARG A 167 -4.97 9.29 -11.18
C ARG A 167 -4.03 9.31 -12.37
N ARG A 168 -4.19 10.30 -13.25
CA ARG A 168 -3.24 10.49 -14.35
C ARG A 168 -1.96 11.11 -13.82
N LEU A 169 -0.85 10.68 -14.41
CA LEU A 169 0.48 11.22 -14.13
C LEU A 169 0.88 12.12 -15.30
N GLU A 170 1.47 13.26 -14.97
CA GLU A 170 1.96 14.21 -15.96
C GLU A 170 3.41 13.93 -16.36
#